data_9ca52d18f909bf6fff6deb2a375d1253
#
_entry.id   9ca52d18f909bf6fff6deb2a375d1253
#
_cell.length_a   1.000
_cell.length_b   1.000
_cell.length_c   1.000
_cell.angle_alpha   90.00
_cell.angle_beta   90.00
_cell.angle_gamma   90.00
#
_symmetry.space_group_name_H-M   'P 1'
#
loop_
_entity.id
_entity.type
_entity.pdbx_description
1 polymer ?
#
loop_
_entity_poly.entity_id
_entity_poly.type
_entity_poly.pdbx_seq_one_letter_code
_entity_poly.pdbx_strand_id
1 'polypeptide(L)'
;MGLKALAVYRDNCKVGQPLSDGKAKPKDVVSDVAPATAVRKRLPKSRPSTTTSFSVGGAEGYMTSGAYADGTLGEVFLKLGKQGSTLAGVMDAFSIAVSIGLQYGVPLQTFVEKFTNLRFEPSGMTDDPDIRIAQSMMDYIFRRLALDYLPFETRSAIGLYSAAERVRALETGGYAPDISTDTDDLEHTTPVAELDTVAKSADAKFEAVTSKSYGSSTELFEAISGIKSDAPLCMTCGVKMRISGACYVCEGCGNTSGCS
;
A
#
# COMPACT_ATOMS: atom_id res chain seq x y z
N MET A 1 -61.36 -4.41 -40.56
CA MET A 1 -60.00 -4.08 -40.91
C MET A 1 -59.10 -4.93 -40.00
N GLY A 2 -58.35 -5.85 -40.58
CA GLY A 2 -57.40 -6.72 -39.84
C GLY A 2 -56.07 -6.03 -39.62
N LEU A 3 -55.60 -5.93 -38.38
CA LEU A 3 -54.26 -5.48 -38.06
C LEU A 3 -53.24 -6.55 -38.49
N LYS A 4 -52.29 -6.22 -39.36
CA LYS A 4 -51.24 -7.14 -39.81
C LYS A 4 -50.09 -7.29 -38.84
N ALA A 5 -49.84 -6.28 -37.96
CA ALA A 5 -48.82 -6.30 -36.93
C ALA A 5 -49.15 -5.24 -35.85
N LEU A 6 -48.82 -5.54 -34.59
CA LEU A 6 -48.87 -4.60 -33.47
C LEU A 6 -47.50 -4.57 -32.82
N ALA A 7 -46.91 -3.38 -32.73
CA ALA A 7 -45.67 -3.16 -31.98
C ALA A 7 -45.96 -2.31 -30.74
N VAL A 8 -45.62 -2.80 -29.56
CA VAL A 8 -45.79 -2.10 -28.29
C VAL A 8 -44.43 -1.67 -27.78
N TYR A 9 -44.25 -0.38 -27.55
CA TYR A 9 -43.02 0.22 -26.97
C TYR A 9 -43.33 0.76 -25.60
N ARG A 10 -42.43 0.49 -24.67
CA ARG A 10 -42.44 1.14 -23.36
C ARG A 10 -41.83 2.53 -23.49
N ASP A 11 -42.50 3.55 -22.95
CA ASP A 11 -41.99 4.93 -22.95
C ASP A 11 -40.63 5.00 -22.26
N ASN A 12 -39.68 5.75 -22.82
CA ASN A 12 -38.29 5.91 -22.36
C ASN A 12 -37.41 4.66 -22.39
N CYS A 13 -37.71 3.63 -23.19
CA CYS A 13 -36.85 2.44 -23.28
C CYS A 13 -35.70 2.57 -24.30
N LYS A 14 -35.66 3.60 -25.13
CA LYS A 14 -34.57 3.87 -26.10
C LYS A 14 -34.28 5.37 -26.18
N VAL A 15 -33.02 5.69 -26.44
CA VAL A 15 -32.49 7.07 -26.54
C VAL A 15 -33.11 7.85 -27.73
N GLY A 16 -33.67 7.17 -28.73
CA GLY A 16 -34.43 7.78 -29.83
C GLY A 16 -35.77 7.09 -29.95
N GLN A 17 -36.86 7.80 -29.67
CA GLN A 17 -38.23 7.30 -29.89
C GLN A 17 -38.72 7.72 -31.28
N PRO A 18 -38.94 6.76 -32.21
CA PRO A 18 -39.42 7.08 -33.56
C PRO A 18 -40.89 7.55 -33.63
N LEU A 19 -41.63 7.34 -32.57
CA LEU A 19 -43.06 7.71 -32.46
C LEU A 19 -43.26 8.46 -31.14
N SER A 20 -43.60 9.73 -31.20
CA SER A 20 -44.03 10.55 -30.07
C SER A 20 -45.41 11.18 -30.38
N ASP A 21 -46.24 11.35 -29.36
CA ASP A 21 -47.61 11.85 -29.45
C ASP A 21 -47.75 13.34 -29.86
N GLY A 22 -46.76 13.92 -30.49
CA GLY A 22 -46.79 15.30 -30.98
C GLY A 22 -47.03 16.39 -29.91
N LYS A 23 -47.26 16.01 -28.65
CA LYS A 23 -47.29 16.96 -27.53
C LYS A 23 -45.85 17.28 -27.16
N ALA A 24 -45.39 18.46 -27.51
CA ALA A 24 -44.12 19.00 -27.01
C ALA A 24 -44.17 18.96 -25.48
N LYS A 25 -43.56 17.92 -24.85
CA LYS A 25 -43.21 18.01 -23.44
C LYS A 25 -42.33 19.24 -23.30
N PRO A 26 -42.54 20.09 -22.25
CA PRO A 26 -41.59 21.13 -21.96
C PRO A 26 -40.21 20.46 -21.96
N LYS A 27 -39.30 20.98 -22.76
CA LYS A 27 -37.89 20.59 -22.68
C LYS A 27 -37.52 20.84 -21.23
N ASP A 28 -37.47 19.80 -20.43
CA ASP A 28 -36.62 19.83 -19.24
C ASP A 28 -35.30 20.30 -19.79
N VAL A 29 -34.90 21.49 -19.36
CA VAL A 29 -33.58 22.02 -19.59
C VAL A 29 -32.66 21.06 -18.87
N VAL A 30 -32.37 19.91 -19.51
CA VAL A 30 -31.15 19.21 -19.28
C VAL A 30 -30.13 20.23 -19.74
N SER A 31 -29.67 21.02 -18.77
CA SER A 31 -28.50 21.85 -18.98
C SER A 31 -27.51 20.93 -19.69
N ASP A 32 -27.17 21.25 -20.95
CA ASP A 32 -26.03 20.73 -21.67
C ASP A 32 -24.81 21.09 -20.80
N VAL A 33 -24.61 20.33 -19.73
CA VAL A 33 -23.31 20.22 -19.11
C VAL A 33 -22.52 19.44 -20.14
N ALA A 34 -21.92 20.14 -21.07
CA ALA A 34 -20.87 19.61 -21.91
C ALA A 34 -19.97 18.79 -20.98
N PRO A 35 -19.67 17.51 -21.29
CA PRO A 35 -18.85 16.71 -20.42
C PRO A 35 -17.61 17.53 -20.12
N ALA A 36 -17.43 17.89 -18.83
CA ALA A 36 -16.33 18.72 -18.40
C ALA A 36 -15.06 17.99 -18.83
N THR A 37 -14.41 18.48 -19.88
CA THR A 37 -13.16 17.90 -20.37
C THR A 37 -12.18 17.99 -19.22
N ALA A 38 -11.78 16.84 -18.69
CA ALA A 38 -10.86 16.77 -17.56
C ALA A 38 -9.57 17.51 -17.95
N VAL A 39 -9.26 18.60 -17.25
CA VAL A 39 -8.08 19.43 -17.51
C VAL A 39 -6.95 18.94 -16.64
N ARG A 40 -5.80 18.64 -17.25
CA ARG A 40 -4.61 18.20 -16.53
C ARG A 40 -4.03 19.32 -15.66
N LYS A 41 -4.03 19.14 -14.35
CA LYS A 41 -3.34 20.00 -13.38
C LYS A 41 -1.89 19.53 -13.24
N ARG A 42 -0.96 20.19 -13.93
CA ARG A 42 0.48 19.85 -13.82
C ARG A 42 1.05 20.39 -12.51
N LEU A 43 2.01 19.65 -11.91
CA LEU A 43 2.75 20.17 -10.78
C LEU A 43 3.68 21.32 -11.18
N PRO A 44 3.99 22.24 -10.24
CA PRO A 44 4.98 23.29 -10.45
C PRO A 44 6.38 22.69 -10.64
N LYS A 45 7.30 23.45 -11.26
CA LYS A 45 8.69 22.99 -11.49
C LYS A 45 9.41 22.66 -10.18
N SER A 46 9.24 23.48 -9.14
CA SER A 46 9.71 23.21 -7.79
C SER A 46 8.53 22.82 -6.93
N ARG A 47 8.61 21.68 -6.24
CA ARG A 47 7.54 21.10 -5.46
C ARG A 47 8.08 20.25 -4.32
N PRO A 48 7.35 20.13 -3.20
CA PRO A 48 7.71 19.20 -2.13
C PRO A 48 7.62 17.76 -2.65
N SER A 49 8.63 16.98 -2.34
CA SER A 49 8.66 15.55 -2.66
C SER A 49 9.35 14.75 -1.57
N THR A 50 8.85 13.55 -1.33
CA THR A 50 9.42 12.61 -0.36
C THR A 50 9.92 11.39 -1.11
N THR A 51 11.16 10.98 -0.82
CA THR A 51 11.73 9.76 -1.37
C THR A 51 11.87 8.73 -0.25
N THR A 52 11.22 7.59 -0.42
CA THR A 52 11.26 6.45 0.50
C THR A 52 11.98 5.29 -0.17
N SER A 53 13.01 4.76 0.49
CA SER A 53 13.58 3.45 0.12
C SER A 53 12.70 2.36 0.69
N PHE A 54 12.60 1.23 0.02
CA PHE A 54 11.85 0.08 0.49
C PHE A 54 12.47 -1.24 0.04
N SER A 55 12.20 -2.28 0.82
CA SER A 55 12.53 -3.66 0.47
C SER A 55 11.30 -4.54 0.64
N VAL A 56 10.98 -5.35 -0.37
CA VAL A 56 9.88 -6.32 -0.35
C VAL A 56 10.38 -7.67 -0.82
N GLY A 57 10.37 -8.67 0.05
CA GLY A 57 10.85 -10.02 -0.28
C GLY A 57 12.30 -10.05 -0.80
N GLY A 58 13.15 -9.11 -0.35
CA GLY A 58 14.55 -8.97 -0.80
C GLY A 58 14.74 -8.17 -2.09
N ALA A 59 13.67 -7.68 -2.71
CA ALA A 59 13.78 -6.73 -3.83
C ALA A 59 13.74 -5.30 -3.30
N GLU A 60 14.74 -4.52 -3.64
CA GLU A 60 14.93 -3.14 -3.18
C GLU A 60 14.50 -2.13 -4.24
N GLY A 61 13.98 -1.00 -3.79
CA GLY A 61 13.56 0.08 -4.65
C GLY A 61 13.44 1.41 -3.93
N TYR A 62 13.17 2.44 -4.72
CA TYR A 62 12.88 3.79 -4.26
C TYR A 62 11.57 4.27 -4.85
N MET A 63 10.75 4.87 -4.01
CA MET A 63 9.52 5.56 -4.39
C MET A 63 9.70 7.04 -4.08
N THR A 64 9.53 7.89 -5.09
CA THR A 64 9.48 9.35 -4.90
C THR A 64 8.05 9.81 -5.17
N SER A 65 7.41 10.38 -4.17
CA SER A 65 6.08 10.98 -4.24
C SER A 65 6.19 12.50 -4.26
N GLY A 66 5.59 13.15 -5.26
CA GLY A 66 5.54 14.60 -5.38
C GLY A 66 4.15 15.11 -5.09
N ALA A 67 4.04 16.11 -4.20
CA ALA A 67 2.78 16.69 -3.77
C ALA A 67 2.57 18.11 -4.32
N TYR A 68 1.30 18.50 -4.44
CA TYR A 68 0.92 19.90 -4.63
C TYR A 68 1.10 20.69 -3.33
N ALA A 69 0.98 22.01 -3.42
CA ALA A 69 1.08 22.90 -2.25
C ALA A 69 0.00 22.64 -1.18
N ASP A 70 -1.12 22.05 -1.58
CA ASP A 70 -2.22 21.63 -0.69
C ASP A 70 -1.97 20.25 -0.02
N GLY A 71 -0.81 19.64 -0.25
CA GLY A 71 -0.45 18.34 0.30
C GLY A 71 -1.00 17.15 -0.48
N THR A 72 -1.82 17.35 -1.52
CA THR A 72 -2.35 16.24 -2.32
C THR A 72 -1.29 15.64 -3.23
N LEU A 73 -1.31 14.30 -3.40
CA LEU A 73 -0.38 13.59 -4.26
C LEU A 73 -0.65 13.92 -5.74
N GLY A 74 0.39 14.30 -6.48
CA GLY A 74 0.28 14.63 -7.90
C GLY A 74 1.17 13.82 -8.83
N GLU A 75 2.20 13.17 -8.29
CA GLU A 75 3.08 12.29 -9.08
C GLU A 75 3.77 11.26 -8.21
N VAL A 76 4.15 10.16 -8.84
CA VAL A 76 4.93 9.08 -8.24
C VAL A 76 6.00 8.66 -9.23
N PHE A 77 7.24 8.46 -8.75
CA PHE A 77 8.33 7.84 -9.48
C PHE A 77 8.79 6.60 -8.74
N LEU A 78 8.96 5.50 -9.46
CA LEU A 78 9.37 4.22 -8.92
C LEU A 78 10.69 3.82 -9.58
N LYS A 79 11.69 3.53 -8.78
CA LYS A 79 13.00 3.03 -9.24
C LYS A 79 13.33 1.72 -8.55
N LEU A 80 13.52 0.67 -9.34
CA LEU A 80 13.96 -0.63 -8.86
C LEU A 80 15.47 -0.78 -9.05
N GLY A 81 16.12 -1.53 -8.16
CA GLY A 81 17.57 -1.55 -8.01
C GLY A 81 18.39 -2.00 -9.23
N LYS A 82 17.79 -2.68 -10.23
CA LYS A 82 18.49 -3.09 -11.47
C LYS A 82 18.06 -2.21 -12.63
N GLN A 83 18.85 -1.19 -12.93
CA GLN A 83 18.66 -0.35 -14.12
C GLN A 83 18.79 -1.17 -15.40
N GLY A 84 18.02 -0.78 -16.45
CA GLY A 84 18.07 -1.40 -17.76
C GLY A 84 17.32 -2.73 -17.91
N SER A 85 16.62 -3.20 -16.87
CA SER A 85 15.75 -4.38 -16.97
C SER A 85 14.38 -4.00 -17.55
N THR A 86 13.72 -4.97 -18.22
CA THR A 86 12.34 -4.80 -18.68
C THR A 86 11.41 -4.40 -17.55
N LEU A 87 11.60 -4.97 -16.35
CA LEU A 87 10.82 -4.62 -15.16
C LEU A 87 10.98 -3.14 -14.78
N ALA A 88 12.21 -2.61 -14.79
CA ALA A 88 12.44 -1.20 -14.49
C ALA A 88 11.72 -0.29 -15.50
N GLY A 89 11.76 -0.63 -16.80
CA GLY A 89 11.04 0.11 -17.84
C GLY A 89 9.52 0.07 -17.67
N VAL A 90 8.96 -1.09 -17.30
CA VAL A 90 7.52 -1.23 -17.03
C VAL A 90 7.12 -0.41 -15.81
N MET A 91 7.92 -0.42 -14.74
CA MET A 91 7.66 0.38 -13.53
C MET A 91 7.75 1.89 -13.81
N ASP A 92 8.69 2.33 -14.64
CA ASP A 92 8.75 3.72 -15.07
C ASP A 92 7.49 4.10 -15.88
N ALA A 93 7.06 3.29 -16.84
CA ALA A 93 5.84 3.54 -17.63
C ALA A 93 4.59 3.53 -16.74
N PHE A 94 4.51 2.61 -15.79
CA PHE A 94 3.43 2.56 -14.82
C PHE A 94 3.37 3.82 -13.94
N SER A 95 4.52 4.28 -13.42
CA SER A 95 4.63 5.51 -12.63
C SER A 95 4.11 6.73 -13.41
N ILE A 96 4.46 6.82 -14.70
CA ILE A 96 3.99 7.88 -15.59
C ILE A 96 2.46 7.81 -15.74
N ALA A 97 1.90 6.62 -15.95
CA ALA A 97 0.45 6.43 -16.11
C ALA A 97 -0.32 6.84 -14.85
N VAL A 98 0.13 6.41 -13.67
CA VAL A 98 -0.46 6.79 -12.38
C VAL A 98 -0.37 8.30 -12.16
N SER A 99 0.81 8.89 -12.38
CA SER A 99 1.02 10.34 -12.24
C SER A 99 0.12 11.16 -13.17
N ILE A 100 -0.06 10.72 -14.42
CA ILE A 100 -0.99 11.35 -15.35
C ILE A 100 -2.41 11.24 -14.83
N GLY A 101 -2.85 10.06 -14.37
CA GLY A 101 -4.18 9.85 -13.80
C GLY A 101 -4.45 10.78 -12.62
N LEU A 102 -3.52 10.89 -11.65
CA LEU A 102 -3.62 11.81 -10.51
C LEU A 102 -3.76 13.26 -10.98
N GLN A 103 -2.97 13.68 -11.98
CA GLN A 103 -3.02 15.05 -12.53
C GLN A 103 -4.30 15.34 -13.32
N TYR A 104 -5.00 14.33 -13.80
CA TYR A 104 -6.34 14.46 -14.39
C TYR A 104 -7.47 14.34 -13.36
N GLY A 105 -7.14 14.21 -12.06
CA GLY A 105 -8.11 14.21 -10.98
C GLY A 105 -8.66 12.82 -10.62
N VAL A 106 -8.02 11.74 -11.06
CA VAL A 106 -8.37 10.40 -10.55
C VAL A 106 -7.98 10.33 -9.07
N PRO A 107 -8.92 10.05 -8.15
CA PRO A 107 -8.62 9.99 -6.72
C PRO A 107 -7.57 8.91 -6.40
N LEU A 108 -6.62 9.20 -5.50
CA LEU A 108 -5.66 8.22 -5.03
C LEU A 108 -6.34 6.95 -4.48
N GLN A 109 -7.46 7.11 -3.79
CA GLN A 109 -8.26 6.01 -3.26
C GLN A 109 -8.59 4.96 -4.33
N THR A 110 -8.94 5.38 -5.55
CA THR A 110 -9.24 4.47 -6.66
C THR A 110 -8.05 3.58 -7.01
N PHE A 111 -6.84 4.12 -7.01
CA PHE A 111 -5.63 3.33 -7.23
C PHE A 111 -5.35 2.40 -6.06
N VAL A 112 -5.48 2.88 -4.82
CA VAL A 112 -5.28 2.09 -3.61
C VAL A 112 -6.21 0.89 -3.58
N GLU A 113 -7.51 1.06 -3.81
CA GLU A 113 -8.50 -0.03 -3.86
C GLU A 113 -8.20 -1.09 -4.93
N LYS A 114 -7.57 -0.70 -6.03
CA LYS A 114 -7.27 -1.60 -7.14
C LYS A 114 -5.93 -2.33 -7.00
N PHE A 115 -4.94 -1.70 -6.39
CA PHE A 115 -3.57 -2.22 -6.37
C PHE A 115 -3.14 -2.78 -5.01
N THR A 116 -3.86 -2.48 -3.92
CA THR A 116 -3.68 -3.20 -2.65
C THR A 116 -4.17 -4.64 -2.77
N ASN A 117 -3.49 -5.55 -2.08
CA ASN A 117 -3.73 -6.99 -2.12
C ASN A 117 -3.46 -7.66 -3.48
N LEU A 118 -2.89 -6.93 -4.44
CA LEU A 118 -2.45 -7.52 -5.71
C LEU A 118 -1.25 -8.43 -5.45
N ARG A 119 -1.39 -9.71 -5.83
CA ARG A 119 -0.42 -10.76 -5.48
C ARG A 119 0.44 -11.18 -6.66
N PHE A 120 1.74 -10.94 -6.57
CA PHE A 120 2.78 -11.45 -7.47
C PHE A 120 4.17 -11.29 -6.83
N GLU A 121 5.15 -12.01 -7.35
CA GLU A 121 6.54 -11.93 -6.86
C GLU A 121 7.28 -10.67 -7.39
N PRO A 122 8.15 -10.06 -6.58
CA PRO A 122 8.51 -10.44 -5.21
C PRO A 122 7.45 -10.02 -4.19
N SER A 123 7.21 -10.91 -3.23
CA SER A 123 6.27 -10.75 -2.11
C SER A 123 6.95 -11.19 -0.83
N GLY A 124 6.46 -10.73 0.33
CA GLY A 124 7.00 -11.15 1.61
C GLY A 124 7.20 -10.03 2.62
N MET A 125 8.18 -10.21 3.49
CA MET A 125 8.50 -9.23 4.53
C MET A 125 9.07 -7.96 3.93
N THR A 126 8.77 -6.84 4.58
CA THR A 126 9.28 -5.51 4.24
C THR A 126 10.12 -4.95 5.39
N ASP A 127 10.90 -3.94 5.11
CA ASP A 127 11.65 -3.15 6.08
C ASP A 127 10.82 -2.03 6.75
N ASP A 128 9.56 -1.85 6.31
CA ASP A 128 8.66 -0.81 6.80
C ASP A 128 7.88 -1.29 8.05
N PRO A 129 7.97 -0.59 9.20
CA PRO A 129 7.26 -0.96 10.42
C PRO A 129 5.72 -0.88 10.27
N ASP A 130 5.22 -0.01 9.39
CA ASP A 130 3.80 0.14 9.12
C ASP A 130 3.24 -0.97 8.23
N ILE A 131 4.07 -1.53 7.35
CA ILE A 131 3.66 -2.56 6.38
C ILE A 131 4.62 -3.75 6.48
N ARG A 132 4.47 -4.58 7.50
CA ARG A 132 5.38 -5.70 7.80
C ARG A 132 5.45 -6.76 6.69
N ILE A 133 4.35 -6.99 5.99
CA ILE A 133 4.21 -7.98 4.93
C ILE A 133 3.44 -7.37 3.78
N ALA A 134 3.96 -7.54 2.56
CA ALA A 134 3.32 -7.14 1.32
C ALA A 134 3.12 -8.33 0.37
N GLN A 135 1.99 -8.35 -0.31
CA GLN A 135 1.65 -9.38 -1.30
C GLN A 135 2.41 -9.21 -2.62
N SER A 136 2.93 -8.02 -2.86
CA SER A 136 3.78 -7.64 -3.99
C SER A 136 4.40 -6.26 -3.73
N MET A 137 5.33 -5.84 -4.58
CA MET A 137 5.83 -4.45 -4.55
C MET A 137 4.71 -3.42 -4.77
N MET A 138 3.73 -3.72 -5.64
CA MET A 138 2.60 -2.82 -5.88
C MET A 138 1.71 -2.69 -4.66
N ASP A 139 1.41 -3.80 -3.97
CA ASP A 139 0.67 -3.80 -2.72
C ASP A 139 1.37 -2.92 -1.67
N TYR A 140 2.70 -3.05 -1.54
CA TYR A 140 3.49 -2.20 -0.65
C TYR A 140 3.38 -0.71 -1.00
N ILE A 141 3.65 -0.37 -2.26
CA ILE A 141 3.67 1.02 -2.74
C ILE A 141 2.33 1.71 -2.47
N PHE A 142 1.21 1.07 -2.83
CA PHE A 142 -0.11 1.69 -2.65
C PHE A 142 -0.57 1.72 -1.19
N ARG A 143 -0.15 0.77 -0.35
CA ARG A 143 -0.34 0.87 1.11
C ARG A 143 0.45 2.04 1.71
N ARG A 144 1.71 2.24 1.30
CA ARG A 144 2.53 3.35 1.78
C ARG A 144 1.96 4.69 1.33
N LEU A 145 1.58 4.83 0.06
CA LEU A 145 0.92 6.04 -0.45
C LEU A 145 -0.41 6.32 0.26
N ALA A 146 -1.18 5.29 0.60
CA ALA A 146 -2.41 5.46 1.37
C ALA A 146 -2.13 5.97 2.79
N LEU A 147 -1.11 5.44 3.46
CA LEU A 147 -0.72 5.91 4.80
C LEU A 147 -0.22 7.35 4.79
N ASP A 148 0.48 7.77 3.73
CA ASP A 148 1.06 9.11 3.64
C ASP A 148 0.08 10.19 3.18
N TYR A 149 -0.92 9.84 2.33
CA TYR A 149 -1.74 10.84 1.63
C TYR A 149 -3.25 10.69 1.83
N LEU A 150 -3.76 9.58 2.36
CA LEU A 150 -5.20 9.42 2.61
C LEU A 150 -5.55 9.69 4.07
N PRO A 151 -6.69 10.35 4.32
CA PRO A 151 -7.18 10.57 5.68
C PRO A 151 -7.55 9.24 6.36
N PHE A 152 -7.57 9.25 7.68
CA PHE A 152 -7.81 8.05 8.50
C PHE A 152 -9.12 7.35 8.12
N GLU A 153 -10.22 8.09 7.95
CA GLU A 153 -11.52 7.51 7.63
C GLU A 153 -11.48 6.71 6.31
N THR A 154 -10.81 7.26 5.28
CA THR A 154 -10.71 6.59 3.97
C THR A 154 -9.88 5.31 4.03
N ARG A 155 -8.73 5.35 4.72
CA ARG A 155 -7.85 4.17 4.81
C ARG A 155 -8.33 3.13 5.81
N SER A 156 -9.06 3.53 6.86
CA SER A 156 -9.70 2.61 7.80
C SER A 156 -10.82 1.80 7.13
N ALA A 157 -11.57 2.41 6.19
CA ALA A 157 -12.58 1.71 5.40
C ALA A 157 -12.00 0.57 4.54
N ILE A 158 -10.72 0.67 4.17
CA ILE A 158 -9.98 -0.38 3.44
C ILE A 158 -9.10 -1.24 4.36
N GLY A 159 -9.17 -1.03 5.69
CA GLY A 159 -8.41 -1.79 6.67
C GLY A 159 -6.92 -1.47 6.73
N LEU A 160 -6.50 -0.26 6.35
CA LEU A 160 -5.11 0.20 6.37
C LEU A 160 -4.82 1.05 7.60
N TYR A 161 -3.95 0.54 8.46
CA TYR A 161 -3.57 1.18 9.71
C TYR A 161 -2.04 1.25 9.85
N SER A 162 -1.54 2.35 10.41
CA SER A 162 -0.14 2.50 10.78
C SER A 162 0.23 1.61 11.97
N ALA A 163 1.52 1.43 12.23
CA ALA A 163 2.00 0.70 13.40
C ALA A 163 1.49 1.34 14.71
N ALA A 164 1.54 2.67 14.79
CA ALA A 164 1.07 3.41 15.96
C ALA A 164 -0.44 3.24 16.20
N GLU A 165 -1.25 3.22 15.14
CA GLU A 165 -2.70 2.99 15.24
C GLU A 165 -3.00 1.55 15.69
N ARG A 166 -2.23 0.57 15.22
CA ARG A 166 -2.36 -0.82 15.68
C ARG A 166 -2.00 -1.00 17.15
N VAL A 167 -0.96 -0.32 17.64
CA VAL A 167 -0.59 -0.33 19.07
C VAL A 167 -1.71 0.31 19.88
N ARG A 168 -2.21 1.47 19.47
CA ARG A 168 -3.33 2.14 20.14
C ARG A 168 -4.57 1.26 20.21
N ALA A 169 -4.90 0.54 19.13
CA ALA A 169 -6.03 -0.37 19.11
C ALA A 169 -5.90 -1.52 20.13
N LEU A 170 -4.68 -1.97 20.42
CA LEU A 170 -4.42 -2.96 21.46
C LEU A 170 -4.60 -2.38 22.87
N GLU A 171 -4.31 -1.10 23.05
CA GLU A 171 -4.40 -0.42 24.36
C GLU A 171 -5.82 0.08 24.66
N THR A 172 -6.51 0.65 23.66
CA THR A 172 -7.80 1.34 23.82
C THR A 172 -8.98 0.59 23.19
N GLY A 173 -8.73 -0.47 22.41
CA GLY A 173 -9.76 -1.20 21.68
C GLY A 173 -10.23 -0.51 20.39
N GLY A 174 -9.64 0.64 20.00
CA GLY A 174 -10.01 1.40 18.80
C GLY A 174 -8.81 1.90 18.00
N TYR A 175 -8.94 1.96 16.68
CA TYR A 175 -7.91 2.49 15.77
C TYR A 175 -7.96 4.01 15.60
N ALA A 176 -9.12 4.62 15.91
CA ALA A 176 -9.32 6.05 15.72
C ALA A 176 -8.41 6.87 16.64
N PRO A 177 -7.83 7.99 16.16
CA PRO A 177 -7.19 8.94 17.05
C PRO A 177 -8.23 9.47 18.04
N ASP A 178 -7.85 9.60 19.31
CA ASP A 178 -8.66 10.32 20.28
C ASP A 178 -8.77 11.77 19.82
N ILE A 179 -9.93 12.14 19.30
CA ILE A 179 -10.28 13.52 19.06
C ILE A 179 -10.70 14.06 20.42
N SER A 180 -9.73 14.32 21.29
CA SER A 180 -9.92 15.26 22.37
C SER A 180 -10.08 16.63 21.72
N THR A 181 -11.31 17.13 21.74
CA THR A 181 -11.65 18.50 21.39
C THR A 181 -11.09 19.44 22.48
N ASP A 182 -9.80 19.57 22.54
CA ASP A 182 -9.15 20.66 23.24
C ASP A 182 -8.77 21.72 22.21
N THR A 183 -9.77 22.58 21.95
CA THR A 183 -9.58 23.89 21.33
C THR A 183 -9.09 24.89 22.39
N ASP A 184 -7.95 24.59 23.00
CA ASP A 184 -7.18 25.58 23.75
C ASP A 184 -5.76 25.03 23.86
N ASP A 185 -4.87 25.58 23.05
CA ASP A 185 -3.44 25.79 23.29
C ASP A 185 -2.68 25.97 21.96
N LEU A 186 -2.99 27.07 21.28
CA LEU A 186 -2.09 27.67 20.33
C LEU A 186 -1.12 28.59 21.07
N GLU A 187 -0.33 28.05 22.02
CA GLU A 187 0.85 28.74 22.56
C GLU A 187 1.59 27.82 23.51
N HIS A 188 2.49 26.96 22.95
CA HIS A 188 3.74 26.60 23.64
C HIS A 188 4.66 25.90 22.66
N THR A 189 5.51 26.69 22.04
CA THR A 189 6.78 26.23 21.47
C THR A 189 7.67 25.77 22.63
N THR A 190 7.73 24.46 22.88
CA THR A 190 8.73 23.89 23.78
C THR A 190 10.10 23.88 23.09
N PRO A 191 11.15 24.34 23.77
CA PRO A 191 12.50 24.33 23.21
C PRO A 191 13.05 22.92 23.09
N VAL A 192 13.82 22.70 22.02
CA VAL A 192 14.42 21.45 21.51
C VAL A 192 15.41 20.76 22.49
N ALA A 193 15.33 20.96 23.79
CA ALA A 193 16.32 20.47 24.76
C ALA A 193 15.96 19.16 25.49
N GLU A 194 14.76 18.57 25.26
CA GLU A 194 14.35 17.36 26.00
C GLU A 194 14.26 16.07 25.19
N LEU A 195 14.67 16.07 23.92
CA LEU A 195 14.63 14.86 23.08
C LEU A 195 15.83 13.91 23.26
N ASP A 196 16.87 14.33 24.00
CA ASP A 196 18.08 13.51 24.15
C ASP A 196 18.02 12.46 25.28
N THR A 197 17.00 12.48 26.13
CA THR A 197 16.91 11.56 27.27
C THR A 197 16.08 10.29 26.99
N VAL A 198 15.22 10.29 25.97
CA VAL A 198 14.41 9.12 25.62
C VAL A 198 15.16 8.14 24.70
N ALA A 199 16.13 8.64 23.91
CA ALA A 199 16.96 7.78 23.05
C ALA A 199 17.92 6.88 23.83
N LYS A 200 18.32 7.26 25.05
CA LYS A 200 19.28 6.46 25.86
C LYS A 200 18.65 5.30 26.62
N SER A 201 17.33 5.23 26.76
CA SER A 201 16.67 4.10 27.43
C SER A 201 16.24 2.97 26.48
N ALA A 202 16.22 3.21 25.16
CA ALA A 202 15.92 2.19 24.17
C ALA A 202 17.13 1.32 23.82
N ASP A 203 18.34 1.87 23.87
CA ASP A 203 19.57 1.14 23.52
C ASP A 203 19.98 0.08 24.57
N ALA A 204 19.59 0.26 25.84
CA ALA A 204 19.97 -0.67 26.91
C ALA A 204 19.21 -2.02 26.86
N LYS A 205 18.11 -2.13 26.10
CA LYS A 205 17.35 -3.39 25.94
C LYS A 205 17.70 -4.14 24.66
N PHE A 206 18.38 -3.49 23.70
CA PHE A 206 18.71 -4.10 22.41
C PHE A 206 20.07 -4.82 22.44
N GLU A 207 21.01 -4.43 23.29
CA GLU A 207 22.32 -5.06 23.38
C GLU A 207 22.32 -6.47 23.98
N ALA A 208 21.26 -6.87 24.69
CA ALA A 208 21.18 -8.21 25.29
C ALA A 208 20.73 -9.31 24.31
N VAL A 209 20.22 -8.96 23.11
CA VAL A 209 19.68 -9.93 22.14
C VAL A 209 20.67 -10.22 20.99
N THR A 210 21.66 -9.34 20.77
CA THR A 210 22.57 -9.44 19.62
C THR A 210 23.80 -10.34 19.83
N SER A 211 23.99 -10.97 20.99
CA SER A 211 25.17 -11.79 21.28
C SER A 211 25.02 -13.29 21.00
N LYS A 212 23.83 -13.78 20.58
CA LYS A 212 23.67 -15.19 20.17
C LYS A 212 23.50 -15.28 18.67
N SER A 213 24.57 -15.72 18.01
CA SER A 213 24.53 -16.13 16.60
C SER A 213 23.76 -17.45 16.50
N TYR A 214 22.61 -17.44 15.84
CA TYR A 214 21.84 -18.64 15.54
C TYR A 214 22.24 -19.17 14.17
N GLY A 215 22.46 -20.48 14.06
CA GLY A 215 22.91 -21.12 12.81
C GLY A 215 21.82 -21.24 11.74
N SER A 216 20.55 -21.18 12.14
CA SER A 216 19.40 -21.23 11.20
C SER A 216 18.20 -20.46 11.70
N SER A 217 17.27 -20.15 10.77
CA SER A 217 15.99 -19.51 11.08
C SER A 217 15.14 -20.37 12.02
N THR A 218 15.26 -21.67 11.97
CA THR A 218 14.57 -22.64 12.87
C THR A 218 15.07 -22.49 14.31
N GLU A 219 16.37 -22.37 14.53
CA GLU A 219 16.95 -22.15 15.85
C GLU A 219 16.56 -20.79 16.44
N LEU A 220 16.52 -19.75 15.60
CA LEU A 220 16.06 -18.43 16.02
C LEU A 220 14.58 -18.48 16.44
N PHE A 221 13.74 -19.16 15.67
CA PHE A 221 12.31 -19.31 15.97
C PHE A 221 12.08 -20.08 17.28
N GLU A 222 12.84 -21.15 17.54
CA GLU A 222 12.80 -21.89 18.80
C GLU A 222 13.19 -21.03 20.01
N ALA A 223 14.20 -20.17 19.83
CA ALA A 223 14.67 -19.28 20.87
C ALA A 223 13.63 -18.19 21.22
N ILE A 224 12.85 -17.74 20.21
CA ILE A 224 11.81 -16.73 20.40
C ILE A 224 10.51 -17.34 20.92
N SER A 225 10.08 -18.47 20.36
CA SER A 225 8.79 -19.10 20.68
C SER A 225 8.83 -20.03 21.90
N GLY A 226 10.02 -20.48 22.29
CA GLY A 226 10.20 -21.49 23.36
C GLY A 226 9.74 -22.91 22.95
N ILE A 227 9.31 -23.10 21.71
CA ILE A 227 8.82 -24.39 21.19
C ILE A 227 9.94 -25.05 20.40
N LYS A 228 10.36 -26.25 20.80
CA LYS A 228 11.38 -27.02 20.06
C LYS A 228 10.75 -27.62 18.80
N SER A 229 11.39 -27.44 17.66
CA SER A 229 10.98 -28.06 16.40
C SER A 229 11.63 -29.46 16.25
N ASP A 230 10.92 -30.40 15.62
CA ASP A 230 11.44 -31.74 15.32
C ASP A 230 12.32 -31.77 14.06
N ALA A 231 12.78 -30.62 13.56
CA ALA A 231 13.61 -30.55 12.38
C ALA A 231 14.98 -31.25 12.58
N PRO A 232 15.42 -32.11 11.65
CA PRO A 232 16.68 -32.80 11.76
C PRO A 232 17.88 -31.88 11.63
N LEU A 233 19.02 -32.32 12.18
CA LEU A 233 20.30 -31.63 11.95
C LEU A 233 20.87 -32.00 10.59
N CYS A 234 21.48 -31.05 9.92
CA CYS A 234 22.17 -31.31 8.66
C CYS A 234 23.38 -32.21 8.87
N MET A 235 23.46 -33.30 8.14
CA MET A 235 24.56 -34.28 8.23
C MET A 235 25.92 -33.72 7.80
N THR A 236 25.93 -32.59 7.04
CA THR A 236 27.15 -31.99 6.50
C THR A 236 27.72 -30.91 7.40
N CYS A 237 26.88 -30.05 7.99
CA CYS A 237 27.36 -28.88 8.78
C CYS A 237 26.78 -28.81 10.20
N GLY A 238 25.91 -29.75 10.60
CA GLY A 238 25.35 -29.80 11.95
C GLY A 238 24.29 -28.74 12.26
N VAL A 239 23.97 -27.87 11.33
CA VAL A 239 22.95 -26.80 11.51
C VAL A 239 21.56 -27.40 11.41
N LYS A 240 20.62 -26.94 12.25
CA LYS A 240 19.24 -27.39 12.23
C LYS A 240 18.55 -26.99 10.93
N MET A 241 17.92 -27.97 10.25
CA MET A 241 17.37 -27.76 8.92
C MET A 241 15.98 -27.08 8.98
N ARG A 242 15.59 -26.41 7.92
CA ARG A 242 14.29 -25.79 7.77
C ARG A 242 13.38 -26.65 6.89
N ILE A 243 12.09 -26.73 7.24
CA ILE A 243 11.07 -27.38 6.41
C ILE A 243 10.83 -26.52 5.16
N SER A 244 10.89 -27.16 3.98
CA SER A 244 10.57 -26.55 2.68
C SER A 244 9.68 -27.51 1.91
N GLY A 245 8.36 -27.32 2.00
CA GLY A 245 7.39 -28.27 1.48
C GLY A 245 7.42 -29.62 2.21
N ALA A 246 7.64 -30.72 1.49
CA ALA A 246 7.79 -32.07 2.05
C ALA A 246 9.23 -32.41 2.43
N CYS A 247 10.21 -31.51 2.23
CA CYS A 247 11.64 -31.73 2.40
C CYS A 247 12.23 -30.82 3.48
N TYR A 248 13.45 -31.16 3.94
CA TYR A 248 14.24 -30.29 4.80
C TYR A 248 15.42 -29.71 4.01
N VAL A 249 15.66 -28.41 4.19
CA VAL A 249 16.76 -27.66 3.56
C VAL A 249 17.65 -27.07 4.62
N CYS A 250 18.95 -27.23 4.47
CA CYS A 250 19.95 -26.60 5.33
C CYS A 250 20.26 -25.19 4.84
N GLU A 251 20.06 -24.19 5.70
CA GLU A 251 20.37 -22.77 5.38
C GLU A 251 21.90 -22.51 5.39
N GLY A 252 22.68 -23.33 6.11
CA GLY A 252 24.13 -23.14 6.20
C GLY A 252 24.91 -23.65 4.98
N CYS A 253 24.54 -24.81 4.42
CA CYS A 253 25.27 -25.42 3.30
C CYS A 253 24.43 -25.77 2.07
N GLY A 254 23.11 -25.47 2.08
CA GLY A 254 22.21 -25.77 0.98
C GLY A 254 21.85 -27.25 0.79
N ASN A 255 22.29 -28.15 1.66
CA ASN A 255 22.00 -29.57 1.55
C ASN A 255 20.52 -29.85 1.85
N THR A 256 19.91 -30.83 1.16
CA THR A 256 18.50 -31.22 1.31
C THR A 256 18.36 -32.64 1.82
N SER A 257 17.36 -32.91 2.63
CA SER A 257 17.05 -34.20 3.18
C SER A 257 15.55 -34.54 3.03
N GLY A 258 15.25 -35.78 2.61
CA GLY A 258 13.87 -36.24 2.53
C GLY A 258 13.15 -36.03 1.20
N CYS A 259 13.86 -35.62 0.13
CA CYS A 259 13.29 -35.59 -1.21
C CYS A 259 13.67 -36.88 -1.96
N SER A 260 12.79 -37.84 -2.04
CA SER A 260 12.85 -38.98 -2.96
C SER A 260 11.60 -39.01 -3.82
#